data_12d710059aba528c809cdfc4554ce65d
#
_entry.id   12d710059aba528c809cdfc4554ce65d
#
_cell.length_a   1.000
_cell.length_b   1.000
_cell.length_c   1.000
_cell.angle_alpha   90.00
_cell.angle_beta   90.00
_cell.angle_gamma   90.00
#
_symmetry.space_group_name_H-M   'P 1'
#
loop_
_entity.id
_entity.type
_entity.pdbx_description
1 polymer ?
#
loop_
_entity_poly.entity_id
_entity_poly.type
_entity_poly.pdbx_seq_one_letter_code
_entity_poly.pdbx_strand_id
1 'polypeptide(L)'
;MPNQSTTSNSAPVRFSILACSLLSFILFASQTSPAHAVEPKEYTLSNDMKVILVEVPKAPVATVQVWYKVGSRNEVMGRAGLSHMLEHMMFKGTAKYPKGTFSRLVRKNGGMDNAFTSQDFTAYFENLAADRVTLALELEADRMQGLILDANEFKTEREVVKEERRLRNEDDPQGALVEALFAQAFMSHPYHWPVIGWFSDLDAMNLDDLQRHYDTYYSPNNATLIVVGDIKADTLLPTIAKLFEPIPKGPSL
;
A
#
# COMPACT_ATOMS: atom_id res chain seq x y z
N MET A 1 -29.10 -78.09 -46.53
CA MET A 1 -27.95 -77.16 -46.43
C MET A 1 -28.26 -76.20 -45.29
N PRO A 2 -27.59 -76.21 -44.18
CA PRO A 2 -27.88 -75.35 -43.01
C PRO A 2 -27.16 -74.02 -43.13
N ASN A 3 -27.89 -73.01 -42.78
CA ASN A 3 -27.50 -71.60 -42.69
C ASN A 3 -26.64 -71.34 -41.45
N GLN A 4 -25.45 -70.83 -41.64
CA GLN A 4 -24.61 -70.44 -40.51
C GLN A 4 -24.86 -68.94 -40.11
N SER A 5 -25.36 -68.74 -38.94
CA SER A 5 -25.47 -67.41 -38.31
C SER A 5 -24.15 -67.02 -37.65
N THR A 6 -23.54 -65.95 -38.13
CA THR A 6 -22.39 -65.36 -37.51
C THR A 6 -22.84 -64.36 -36.44
N THR A 7 -22.64 -64.71 -35.16
CA THR A 7 -22.77 -63.77 -34.03
C THR A 7 -21.51 -62.95 -33.89
N SER A 8 -21.55 -61.65 -34.14
CA SER A 8 -20.44 -60.71 -33.87
C SER A 8 -20.45 -60.28 -32.40
N ASN A 9 -19.42 -60.68 -31.71
CA ASN A 9 -19.16 -60.32 -30.30
C ASN A 9 -18.46 -58.94 -30.22
N SER A 10 -19.22 -57.86 -29.96
CA SER A 10 -18.69 -56.48 -29.92
C SER A 10 -18.58 -55.86 -28.52
N ALA A 11 -18.26 -56.66 -27.49
CA ALA A 11 -18.29 -56.19 -26.10
C ALA A 11 -16.97 -55.79 -25.42
N PRO A 12 -15.73 -55.89 -25.96
CA PRO A 12 -14.53 -55.46 -25.19
C PRO A 12 -14.08 -54.00 -25.41
N VAL A 13 -14.50 -53.33 -26.50
CA VAL A 13 -13.92 -51.99 -26.82
C VAL A 13 -14.42 -50.88 -25.92
N ARG A 14 -15.66 -50.93 -25.47
CA ARG A 14 -16.25 -49.88 -24.63
C ARG A 14 -15.68 -49.83 -23.20
N PHE A 15 -15.27 -50.95 -22.63
CA PHE A 15 -14.68 -51.07 -21.30
C PHE A 15 -13.25 -50.48 -21.26
N SER A 16 -12.48 -50.65 -22.33
CA SER A 16 -11.11 -50.15 -22.42
C SER A 16 -11.06 -48.62 -22.53
N ILE A 17 -12.02 -47.98 -23.23
CA ILE A 17 -12.07 -46.52 -23.37
C ILE A 17 -12.45 -45.85 -22.05
N LEU A 18 -13.41 -46.41 -21.30
CA LEU A 18 -13.77 -45.87 -19.96
C LEU A 18 -12.63 -45.99 -18.96
N ALA A 19 -11.90 -47.13 -18.95
CA ALA A 19 -10.76 -47.32 -18.06
C ALA A 19 -9.59 -46.39 -18.39
N CYS A 20 -9.28 -46.17 -19.68
CA CYS A 20 -8.26 -45.17 -20.08
C CYS A 20 -8.66 -43.72 -19.74
N SER A 21 -9.94 -43.37 -19.89
CA SER A 21 -10.41 -42.04 -19.51
C SER A 21 -10.37 -41.78 -18.01
N LEU A 22 -10.70 -42.78 -17.19
CA LEU A 22 -10.59 -42.68 -15.72
C LEU A 22 -9.11 -42.59 -15.25
N LEU A 23 -8.23 -43.37 -15.86
CA LEU A 23 -6.79 -43.36 -15.56
C LEU A 23 -6.15 -42.00 -15.95
N SER A 24 -6.54 -41.44 -17.09
CA SER A 24 -6.08 -40.11 -17.52
C SER A 24 -6.57 -38.99 -16.59
N PHE A 25 -7.80 -39.09 -16.08
CA PHE A 25 -8.35 -38.10 -15.14
C PHE A 25 -7.66 -38.18 -13.76
N ILE A 26 -7.34 -39.41 -13.29
CA ILE A 26 -6.61 -39.62 -12.03
C ILE A 26 -5.16 -39.14 -12.14
N LEU A 27 -4.49 -39.35 -13.28
CA LEU A 27 -3.14 -38.82 -13.53
C LEU A 27 -3.10 -37.30 -13.63
N PHE A 28 -4.15 -36.64 -14.16
CA PHE A 28 -4.24 -35.19 -14.20
C PHE A 28 -4.55 -34.57 -12.83
N ALA A 29 -5.37 -35.24 -12.00
CA ALA A 29 -5.68 -34.80 -10.65
C ALA A 29 -4.50 -34.92 -9.65
N SER A 30 -3.53 -35.79 -9.94
CA SER A 30 -2.35 -35.98 -9.07
C SER A 30 -1.20 -35.00 -9.35
N GLN A 31 -1.33 -34.09 -10.34
CA GLN A 31 -0.31 -33.08 -10.68
C GLN A 31 -0.56 -31.70 -10.08
N THR A 32 -1.53 -31.54 -9.20
CA THR A 32 -1.64 -30.30 -8.43
C THR A 32 -0.53 -30.24 -7.40
N SER A 33 0.60 -29.64 -7.76
CA SER A 33 1.59 -29.24 -6.76
C SER A 33 0.87 -28.42 -5.69
N PRO A 34 1.07 -28.72 -4.40
CA PRO A 34 0.49 -27.87 -3.35
C PRO A 34 0.96 -26.44 -3.59
N ALA A 35 0.01 -25.52 -3.71
CA ALA A 35 0.32 -24.11 -3.73
C ALA A 35 0.97 -23.81 -2.36
N HIS A 36 2.28 -23.58 -2.34
CA HIS A 36 2.93 -23.07 -1.15
C HIS A 36 2.33 -21.70 -0.86
N ALA A 37 1.49 -21.62 0.16
CA ALA A 37 1.03 -20.36 0.69
C ALA A 37 2.27 -19.57 1.16
N VAL A 38 2.38 -18.34 0.69
CA VAL A 38 3.41 -17.43 1.18
C VAL A 38 2.97 -17.00 2.57
N GLU A 39 3.73 -17.37 3.61
CA GLU A 39 3.41 -17.04 4.99
C GLU A 39 4.05 -15.69 5.38
N PRO A 40 3.25 -14.69 5.79
CA PRO A 40 3.79 -13.47 6.36
C PRO A 40 4.40 -13.73 7.74
N LYS A 41 5.58 -13.17 7.99
CA LYS A 41 6.20 -13.15 9.31
C LYS A 41 5.90 -11.79 9.97
N GLU A 42 5.21 -11.81 11.10
CA GLU A 42 4.80 -10.62 11.82
C GLU A 42 5.69 -10.39 13.05
N TYR A 43 6.11 -9.14 13.24
CA TYR A 43 6.91 -8.70 14.38
C TYR A 43 6.35 -7.39 14.93
N THR A 44 6.69 -7.12 16.20
CA THR A 44 6.42 -5.82 16.82
C THR A 44 7.73 -5.30 17.41
N LEU A 45 8.14 -4.10 17.01
CA LEU A 45 9.33 -3.44 17.52
C LEU A 45 9.09 -2.88 18.93
N SER A 46 10.17 -2.50 19.63
CA SER A 46 10.10 -1.97 20.99
C SER A 46 9.28 -0.67 21.11
N ASN A 47 9.10 0.06 20.01
CA ASN A 47 8.27 1.27 19.92
C ASN A 47 6.85 1.00 19.40
N ASP A 48 6.38 -0.26 19.45
CA ASP A 48 5.07 -0.74 19.02
C ASP A 48 4.81 -0.68 17.50
N MET A 49 5.82 -0.40 16.68
CA MET A 49 5.68 -0.49 15.23
C MET A 49 5.46 -1.93 14.81
N LYS A 50 4.43 -2.17 14.01
CA LYS A 50 4.20 -3.48 13.38
C LYS A 50 5.09 -3.63 12.15
N VAL A 51 5.67 -4.82 11.99
CA VAL A 51 6.49 -5.17 10.84
C VAL A 51 6.00 -6.48 10.25
N ILE A 52 5.70 -6.49 8.95
CA ILE A 52 5.27 -7.68 8.21
C ILE A 52 6.29 -7.96 7.11
N LEU A 53 6.95 -9.10 7.16
CA LEU A 53 7.95 -9.53 6.18
C LEU A 53 7.44 -10.73 5.41
N VAL A 54 7.47 -10.64 4.07
CA VAL A 54 6.97 -11.69 3.18
C VAL A 54 8.08 -12.07 2.19
N GLU A 55 8.65 -13.26 2.36
CA GLU A 55 9.72 -13.76 1.51
C GLU A 55 9.17 -14.34 0.20
N VAL A 56 9.45 -13.68 -0.94
CA VAL A 56 9.00 -14.09 -2.28
C VAL A 56 10.18 -14.07 -3.24
N PRO A 57 11.06 -15.09 -3.24
CA PRO A 57 12.31 -15.10 -4.02
C PRO A 57 12.07 -15.49 -5.50
N LYS A 58 11.00 -15.00 -6.13
CA LYS A 58 10.68 -15.30 -7.53
C LYS A 58 11.39 -14.38 -8.52
N ALA A 59 11.72 -13.17 -8.08
CA ALA A 59 12.42 -12.15 -8.86
C ALA A 59 13.25 -11.29 -7.90
N PRO A 60 14.40 -10.73 -8.31
CA PRO A 60 15.30 -9.94 -7.45
C PRO A 60 14.75 -8.53 -7.20
N VAL A 61 13.51 -8.43 -6.78
CA VAL A 61 12.81 -7.17 -6.48
C VAL A 61 12.12 -7.24 -5.13
N ALA A 62 11.90 -6.09 -4.53
CA ALA A 62 11.10 -5.96 -3.32
C ALA A 62 10.27 -4.68 -3.33
N THR A 63 9.17 -4.68 -2.60
CA THR A 63 8.41 -3.50 -2.22
C THR A 63 8.60 -3.24 -0.73
N VAL A 64 8.86 -1.99 -0.39
CA VAL A 64 8.83 -1.49 0.99
C VAL A 64 7.63 -0.57 1.10
N GLN A 65 6.81 -0.75 2.13
CA GLN A 65 5.59 0.04 2.33
C GLN A 65 5.46 0.45 3.79
N VAL A 66 5.12 1.71 4.04
CA VAL A 66 4.75 2.20 5.36
C VAL A 66 3.30 2.67 5.32
N TRP A 67 2.46 2.04 6.14
CA TRP A 67 1.03 2.30 6.26
C TRP A 67 0.74 2.98 7.59
N TYR A 68 0.24 4.21 7.55
CA TYR A 68 -0.23 4.93 8.73
C TYR A 68 -1.74 4.78 8.86
N LYS A 69 -2.23 4.48 10.08
CA LYS A 69 -3.67 4.36 10.38
C LYS A 69 -4.29 5.75 10.54
N VAL A 70 -4.22 6.55 9.51
CA VAL A 70 -4.78 7.88 9.42
C VAL A 70 -5.18 8.19 7.99
N GLY A 71 -6.36 8.72 7.82
CA GLY A 71 -6.91 9.16 6.54
C GLY A 71 -7.99 10.20 6.77
N SER A 72 -8.80 10.50 5.75
CA SER A 72 -9.75 11.59 5.85
C SER A 72 -10.76 11.44 6.98
N ARG A 73 -11.09 10.24 7.44
CA ARG A 73 -12.00 10.04 8.58
C ARG A 73 -11.48 10.59 9.91
N ASN A 74 -10.16 10.78 10.03
CA ASN A 74 -9.53 11.30 11.25
C ASN A 74 -9.48 12.83 11.30
N GLU A 75 -9.97 13.47 10.25
CA GLU A 75 -10.03 14.92 10.10
C GLU A 75 -11.26 15.50 10.80
N VAL A 76 -11.29 16.81 10.96
CA VAL A 76 -12.40 17.51 11.59
C VAL A 76 -13.08 18.44 10.58
N MET A 77 -14.36 18.77 10.84
CA MET A 77 -15.12 19.71 10.01
C MET A 77 -14.37 21.02 9.82
N GLY A 78 -14.28 21.52 8.61
CA GLY A 78 -13.55 22.73 8.25
C GLY A 78 -12.05 22.51 8.05
N ARG A 79 -11.57 21.27 8.08
CA ARG A 79 -10.18 20.87 7.89
C ARG A 79 -10.05 19.58 7.06
N ALA A 80 -11.02 19.30 6.18
CA ALA A 80 -10.95 18.14 5.29
C ALA A 80 -9.80 18.30 4.29
N GLY A 81 -9.12 17.19 3.97
CA GLY A 81 -7.98 17.13 3.06
C GLY A 81 -6.61 17.23 3.73
N LEU A 82 -6.53 17.26 5.08
CA LEU A 82 -5.26 17.31 5.81
C LEU A 82 -4.36 16.11 5.54
N SER A 83 -4.94 14.89 5.53
CA SER A 83 -4.19 13.65 5.29
C SER A 83 -3.60 13.63 3.88
N HIS A 84 -4.37 14.04 2.88
CA HIS A 84 -3.91 14.10 1.49
C HIS A 84 -2.89 15.24 1.29
N MET A 85 -3.10 16.41 1.87
CA MET A 85 -2.11 17.49 1.84
C MET A 85 -0.80 17.06 2.50
N LEU A 86 -0.86 16.33 3.62
CA LEU A 86 0.34 15.82 4.28
C LEU A 86 1.03 14.76 3.42
N GLU A 87 0.28 13.89 2.72
CA GLU A 87 0.86 12.97 1.73
C GLU A 87 1.77 13.71 0.74
N HIS A 88 1.28 14.81 0.14
CA HIS A 88 2.07 15.65 -0.77
C HIS A 88 3.30 16.27 -0.08
N MET A 89 3.12 16.78 1.13
CA MET A 89 4.21 17.40 1.87
C MET A 89 5.29 16.42 2.31
N MET A 90 4.99 15.13 2.48
CA MET A 90 5.95 14.08 2.81
C MET A 90 7.05 13.90 1.74
N PHE A 91 6.85 14.39 0.52
CA PHE A 91 7.84 14.40 -0.56
C PHE A 91 8.69 15.68 -0.60
N LYS A 92 8.45 16.65 0.31
CA LYS A 92 9.16 17.94 0.30
C LYS A 92 10.51 17.92 1.02
N GLY A 93 10.81 16.82 1.74
CA GLY A 93 12.15 16.52 2.25
C GLY A 93 12.33 16.72 3.74
N THR A 94 13.52 16.34 4.18
CA THR A 94 14.02 16.40 5.55
C THR A 94 15.34 17.16 5.56
N ALA A 95 15.92 17.37 6.74
CA ALA A 95 17.28 17.94 6.85
C ALA A 95 18.35 17.04 6.20
N LYS A 96 18.18 15.71 6.31
CA LYS A 96 19.10 14.73 5.75
C LYS A 96 18.90 14.52 4.25
N TYR A 97 17.64 14.51 3.81
CA TYR A 97 17.26 14.33 2.40
C TYR A 97 16.41 15.52 1.93
N PRO A 98 17.03 16.63 1.49
CA PRO A 98 16.31 17.80 1.03
C PRO A 98 15.36 17.50 -0.13
N LYS A 99 14.42 18.41 -0.38
CA LYS A 99 13.39 18.33 -1.44
C LYS A 99 13.92 17.69 -2.73
N GLY A 100 13.17 16.73 -3.26
CA GLY A 100 13.50 15.99 -4.50
C GLY A 100 14.61 14.97 -4.37
N THR A 101 15.31 14.89 -3.21
CA THR A 101 16.41 13.93 -3.02
C THR A 101 15.87 12.52 -2.84
N PHE A 102 14.78 12.34 -2.09
CA PHE A 102 14.13 11.04 -1.86
C PHE A 102 13.84 10.32 -3.19
N SER A 103 12.93 10.85 -3.99
CA SER A 103 12.53 10.25 -5.27
C SER A 103 13.68 10.16 -6.28
N ARG A 104 14.62 11.11 -6.23
CA ARG A 104 15.82 11.03 -7.07
C ARG A 104 16.72 9.86 -6.68
N LEU A 105 16.90 9.57 -5.39
CA LEU A 105 17.67 8.42 -4.91
C LEU A 105 17.00 7.11 -5.29
N VAL A 106 15.67 6.99 -5.10
CA VAL A 106 14.91 5.80 -5.49
C VAL A 106 15.07 5.56 -7.00
N ARG A 107 14.81 6.56 -7.84
CA ARG A 107 14.96 6.44 -9.31
C ARG A 107 16.40 6.15 -9.74
N LYS A 108 17.41 6.76 -9.10
CA LYS A 108 18.83 6.48 -9.39
C LYS A 108 19.19 5.01 -9.14
N ASN A 109 18.50 4.35 -8.22
CA ASN A 109 18.67 2.92 -7.91
C ASN A 109 17.69 2.03 -8.68
N GLY A 110 17.07 2.53 -9.76
CA GLY A 110 16.17 1.75 -10.62
C GLY A 110 14.78 1.49 -10.03
N GLY A 111 14.43 2.16 -8.93
CA GLY A 111 13.16 2.03 -8.26
C GLY A 111 12.13 3.09 -8.67
N MET A 112 10.93 2.92 -8.13
CA MET A 112 9.85 3.91 -8.17
C MET A 112 9.27 4.08 -6.77
N ASP A 113 8.85 5.29 -6.47
CA ASP A 113 8.18 5.68 -5.24
C ASP A 113 6.82 6.31 -5.54
N ASN A 114 5.86 6.09 -4.66
CA ASN A 114 4.56 6.75 -4.71
C ASN A 114 3.88 6.69 -3.33
N ALA A 115 2.70 7.31 -3.23
CA ALA A 115 1.85 7.27 -2.05
C ALA A 115 0.38 7.31 -2.45
N PHE A 116 -0.51 7.04 -1.50
CA PHE A 116 -1.95 7.22 -1.65
C PHE A 116 -2.61 7.38 -0.28
N THR A 117 -3.63 8.22 -0.26
CA THR A 117 -4.48 8.47 0.90
C THR A 117 -5.90 7.94 0.65
N SER A 118 -6.48 7.33 1.66
CA SER A 118 -7.88 6.88 1.68
C SER A 118 -8.60 7.46 2.91
N GLN A 119 -9.81 7.00 3.18
CA GLN A 119 -10.55 7.41 4.37
C GLN A 119 -9.88 6.92 5.66
N ASP A 120 -9.30 5.71 5.66
CA ASP A 120 -8.83 5.03 6.87
C ASP A 120 -7.31 5.00 7.03
N PHE A 121 -6.58 5.23 5.95
CA PHE A 121 -5.13 5.08 5.94
C PHE A 121 -4.47 5.98 4.90
N THR A 122 -3.18 6.25 5.14
CA THR A 122 -2.24 6.82 4.17
C THR A 122 -1.05 5.88 4.06
N ALA A 123 -0.65 5.54 2.84
CA ALA A 123 0.44 4.60 2.59
C ALA A 123 1.46 5.19 1.62
N TYR A 124 2.72 4.87 1.88
CA TYR A 124 3.88 5.21 1.06
C TYR A 124 4.57 3.93 0.64
N PHE A 125 5.10 3.88 -0.56
CA PHE A 125 5.77 2.67 -1.04
C PHE A 125 6.88 2.94 -2.04
N GLU A 126 7.90 2.10 -1.98
CA GLU A 126 9.00 2.00 -2.94
C GLU A 126 9.05 0.58 -3.51
N ASN A 127 9.13 0.51 -4.84
CA ASN A 127 9.43 -0.72 -5.56
C ASN A 127 10.85 -0.61 -6.12
N LEU A 128 11.73 -1.54 -5.78
CA LEU A 128 13.14 -1.46 -6.15
C LEU A 128 13.81 -2.85 -6.19
N ALA A 129 15.05 -2.91 -6.64
CA ALA A 129 15.84 -4.13 -6.59
C ALA A 129 16.03 -4.58 -5.13
N ALA A 130 15.99 -5.89 -4.87
CA ALA A 130 16.04 -6.45 -3.52
C ALA A 130 17.31 -6.07 -2.73
N ASP A 131 18.44 -5.88 -3.41
CA ASP A 131 19.71 -5.42 -2.81
C ASP A 131 19.69 -3.92 -2.41
N ARG A 132 18.60 -3.20 -2.71
CA ARG A 132 18.38 -1.78 -2.40
C ARG A 132 17.34 -1.52 -1.31
N VAL A 133 16.77 -2.57 -0.73
CA VAL A 133 15.73 -2.46 0.32
C VAL A 133 16.18 -1.59 1.49
N THR A 134 17.44 -1.70 1.93
CA THR A 134 17.98 -0.88 3.01
C THR A 134 17.90 0.61 2.71
N LEU A 135 18.11 1.04 1.45
CA LEU A 135 17.95 2.44 1.07
C LEU A 135 16.52 2.94 1.30
N ALA A 136 15.50 2.17 0.87
CA ALA A 136 14.10 2.55 1.09
C ALA A 136 13.78 2.62 2.59
N LEU A 137 14.23 1.64 3.39
CA LEU A 137 14.06 1.66 4.84
C LEU A 137 14.70 2.89 5.50
N GLU A 138 15.90 3.30 5.08
CA GLU A 138 16.56 4.49 5.58
C GLU A 138 15.81 5.78 5.24
N LEU A 139 15.26 5.86 4.02
CA LEU A 139 14.49 7.00 3.56
C LEU A 139 13.17 7.11 4.32
N GLU A 140 12.46 5.99 4.51
CA GLU A 140 11.21 5.94 5.25
C GLU A 140 11.37 6.27 6.74
N ALA A 141 12.39 5.70 7.38
CA ALA A 141 12.70 6.00 8.78
C ALA A 141 13.04 7.49 9.00
N ASP A 142 13.76 8.10 8.06
CA ASP A 142 14.12 9.51 8.12
C ASP A 142 12.89 10.41 7.96
N ARG A 143 12.02 10.17 6.99
CA ARG A 143 10.84 11.02 6.78
C ARG A 143 9.75 10.82 7.84
N MET A 144 9.70 9.66 8.50
CA MET A 144 8.76 9.41 9.60
C MET A 144 8.95 10.38 10.77
N GLN A 145 10.18 10.84 11.02
CA GLN A 145 10.50 11.72 12.16
C GLN A 145 11.10 13.07 11.75
N GLY A 146 11.57 13.20 10.52
CA GLY A 146 12.42 14.33 10.11
C GLY A 146 11.78 15.25 9.07
N LEU A 147 10.48 15.11 8.78
CA LEU A 147 9.79 15.94 7.80
C LEU A 147 9.91 17.42 8.15
N ILE A 148 10.27 18.24 7.15
CA ILE A 148 10.26 19.70 7.27
C ILE A 148 9.02 20.24 6.57
N LEU A 149 8.10 20.81 7.32
CA LEU A 149 6.94 21.51 6.80
C LEU A 149 7.30 22.98 6.54
N ASP A 150 7.79 23.24 5.31
CA ASP A 150 8.14 24.60 4.88
C ASP A 150 6.91 25.38 4.42
N ALA A 151 6.78 26.62 4.86
CA ALA A 151 5.60 27.47 4.58
C ALA A 151 5.44 27.83 3.09
N ASN A 152 6.53 27.99 2.35
CA ASN A 152 6.47 28.29 0.91
C ASN A 152 6.11 27.04 0.10
N GLU A 153 6.68 25.88 0.49
CA GLU A 153 6.30 24.60 -0.10
C GLU A 153 4.82 24.30 0.14
N PHE A 154 4.35 24.46 1.38
CA PHE A 154 2.94 24.29 1.71
C PHE A 154 2.02 25.19 0.87
N LYS A 155 2.35 26.48 0.76
CA LYS A 155 1.56 27.41 -0.05
C LYS A 155 1.49 26.98 -1.52
N THR A 156 2.61 26.55 -2.08
CA THR A 156 2.70 26.09 -3.47
C THR A 156 1.90 24.80 -3.65
N GLU A 157 2.09 23.84 -2.76
CA GLU A 157 1.46 22.52 -2.86
C GLU A 157 -0.05 22.57 -2.64
N ARG A 158 -0.52 23.49 -1.82
CA ARG A 158 -1.95 23.73 -1.65
C ARG A 158 -2.63 24.11 -2.97
N GLU A 159 -1.99 24.94 -3.79
CA GLU A 159 -2.53 25.27 -5.13
C GLU A 159 -2.48 24.05 -6.08
N VAL A 160 -1.46 23.18 -5.96
CA VAL A 160 -1.40 21.91 -6.70
C VAL A 160 -2.56 20.99 -6.31
N VAL A 161 -2.82 20.81 -5.01
CA VAL A 161 -3.94 19.99 -4.52
C VAL A 161 -5.30 20.58 -4.96
N LYS A 162 -5.44 21.90 -4.96
CA LYS A 162 -6.66 22.56 -5.46
C LYS A 162 -6.87 22.32 -6.96
N GLU A 163 -5.79 22.30 -7.74
CA GLU A 163 -5.89 21.99 -9.18
C GLU A 163 -6.20 20.52 -9.41
N GLU A 164 -5.59 19.61 -8.64
CA GLU A 164 -5.91 18.19 -8.66
C GLU A 164 -7.39 17.95 -8.34
N ARG A 165 -7.94 18.68 -7.34
CA ARG A 165 -9.37 18.61 -7.01
C ARG A 165 -10.24 19.02 -8.19
N ARG A 166 -9.90 20.11 -8.92
CA ARG A 166 -10.65 20.50 -10.12
C ARG A 166 -10.70 19.37 -11.13
N LEU A 167 -9.53 18.81 -11.45
CA LEU A 167 -9.40 17.74 -12.45
C LEU A 167 -10.13 16.46 -12.07
N ARG A 168 -10.09 16.06 -10.79
CA ARG A 168 -10.62 14.76 -10.32
C ARG A 168 -12.07 14.80 -9.86
N ASN A 169 -12.57 15.93 -9.40
CA ASN A 169 -13.89 16.03 -8.78
C ASN A 169 -14.82 17.00 -9.50
N GLU A 170 -14.34 18.13 -10.03
CA GLU A 170 -15.22 19.11 -10.66
C GLU A 170 -15.35 18.93 -12.16
N ASP A 171 -14.24 18.65 -12.83
CA ASP A 171 -14.21 18.41 -14.28
C ASP A 171 -14.51 16.94 -14.64
N ASP A 172 -14.51 16.02 -13.65
CA ASP A 172 -14.86 14.61 -13.84
C ASP A 172 -16.26 14.31 -13.29
N PRO A 173 -17.26 14.02 -14.17
CA PRO A 173 -18.62 13.70 -13.74
C PRO A 173 -18.71 12.49 -12.80
N GLN A 174 -17.82 11.50 -12.92
CA GLN A 174 -17.81 10.34 -12.06
C GLN A 174 -17.28 10.71 -10.66
N GLY A 175 -16.22 11.51 -10.59
CA GLY A 175 -15.68 12.02 -9.33
C GLY A 175 -16.70 12.88 -8.58
N ALA A 176 -17.37 13.79 -9.28
CA ALA A 176 -18.45 14.61 -8.72
C ALA A 176 -19.62 13.76 -8.18
N LEU A 177 -20.04 12.73 -8.93
CA LEU A 177 -21.11 11.83 -8.50
C LEU A 177 -20.73 11.04 -7.24
N VAL A 178 -19.53 10.48 -7.17
CA VAL A 178 -19.05 9.71 -6.01
C VAL A 178 -18.94 10.62 -4.78
N GLU A 179 -18.41 11.82 -4.92
CA GLU A 179 -18.33 12.81 -3.84
C GLU A 179 -19.73 13.16 -3.31
N ALA A 180 -20.67 13.47 -4.20
CA ALA A 180 -22.05 13.77 -3.81
C ALA A 180 -22.73 12.57 -3.12
N LEU A 181 -22.49 11.36 -3.61
CA LEU A 181 -23.02 10.13 -3.00
C LEU A 181 -22.51 9.96 -1.56
N PHE A 182 -21.21 10.08 -1.32
CA PHE A 182 -20.62 9.95 0.01
C PHE A 182 -21.11 11.06 0.95
N ALA A 183 -21.17 12.30 0.49
CA ALA A 183 -21.66 13.43 1.25
C ALA A 183 -23.13 13.26 1.69
N GLN A 184 -23.97 12.59 0.91
CA GLN A 184 -25.37 12.32 1.23
C GLN A 184 -25.57 11.05 2.06
N ALA A 185 -24.80 9.98 1.75
CA ALA A 185 -24.95 8.69 2.42
C ALA A 185 -24.41 8.70 3.86
N PHE A 186 -23.37 9.46 4.13
CA PHE A 186 -22.66 9.50 5.42
C PHE A 186 -22.87 10.82 6.16
N MET A 187 -24.11 11.23 6.39
CA MET A 187 -24.44 12.55 6.99
C MET A 187 -23.74 12.84 8.33
N SER A 188 -23.51 11.85 9.17
CA SER A 188 -22.87 12.00 10.49
C SER A 188 -21.55 11.22 10.63
N HIS A 189 -21.20 10.39 9.67
CA HIS A 189 -19.94 9.66 9.68
C HIS A 189 -18.86 10.44 8.95
N PRO A 190 -17.58 10.45 9.40
CA PRO A 190 -16.49 11.18 8.73
C PRO A 190 -16.18 10.80 7.28
N TYR A 191 -16.74 9.72 6.75
CA TYR A 191 -16.68 9.39 5.32
C TYR A 191 -17.43 10.37 4.42
N HIS A 192 -18.19 11.26 5.01
CA HIS A 192 -18.96 12.29 4.32
C HIS A 192 -18.09 13.31 3.56
N TRP A 193 -16.88 13.65 4.02
CA TRP A 193 -16.02 14.56 3.28
C TRP A 193 -15.05 13.84 2.33
N PRO A 194 -14.71 14.49 1.21
CA PRO A 194 -13.78 13.90 0.24
C PRO A 194 -12.36 13.84 0.81
N VAL A 195 -11.62 12.78 0.42
CA VAL A 195 -10.21 12.60 0.84
C VAL A 195 -9.34 13.80 0.45
N ILE A 196 -9.59 14.37 -0.74
CA ILE A 196 -8.86 15.56 -1.22
C ILE A 196 -9.24 16.86 -0.49
N GLY A 197 -10.33 16.84 0.28
CA GLY A 197 -10.86 18.01 0.99
C GLY A 197 -11.78 18.89 0.14
N TRP A 198 -12.59 19.73 0.80
CA TRP A 198 -13.38 20.77 0.15
C TRP A 198 -12.51 21.99 -0.18
N PHE A 199 -12.84 22.77 -1.22
CA PHE A 199 -12.11 24.00 -1.52
C PHE A 199 -12.03 24.97 -0.35
N SER A 200 -13.15 25.16 0.35
CA SER A 200 -13.21 26.03 1.54
C SER A 200 -12.25 25.58 2.63
N ASP A 201 -12.09 24.26 2.81
CA ASP A 201 -11.23 23.68 3.83
C ASP A 201 -9.76 23.79 3.43
N LEU A 202 -9.44 23.54 2.14
CA LEU A 202 -8.12 23.75 1.58
C LEU A 202 -7.67 25.23 1.70
N ASP A 203 -8.58 26.19 1.46
CA ASP A 203 -8.29 27.60 1.62
C ASP A 203 -8.06 28.01 3.08
N ALA A 204 -8.80 27.40 4.01
CA ALA A 204 -8.70 27.64 5.44
C ALA A 204 -7.55 26.90 6.13
N MET A 205 -6.98 25.88 5.47
CA MET A 205 -5.91 25.04 6.00
C MET A 205 -4.62 25.88 6.22
N ASN A 206 -3.97 25.65 7.33
CA ASN A 206 -2.70 26.30 7.67
C ASN A 206 -1.63 25.27 8.07
N LEU A 207 -0.40 25.75 8.18
CA LEU A 207 0.76 24.88 8.46
C LEU A 207 0.69 24.25 9.85
N ASP A 208 0.12 24.95 10.83
CA ASP A 208 -0.02 24.41 12.21
C ASP A 208 -1.02 23.24 12.25
N ASP A 209 -2.03 23.25 11.38
CA ASP A 209 -2.97 22.13 11.24
C ASP A 209 -2.23 20.88 10.71
N LEU A 210 -1.36 21.05 9.69
CA LEU A 210 -0.54 19.96 9.17
C LEU A 210 0.48 19.46 10.20
N GLN A 211 1.16 20.37 10.91
CA GLN A 211 2.14 19.98 11.92
C GLN A 211 1.49 19.14 13.00
N ARG A 212 0.33 19.58 13.53
CA ARG A 212 -0.42 18.80 14.52
C ARG A 212 -0.85 17.43 13.98
N HIS A 213 -1.28 17.37 12.72
CA HIS A 213 -1.68 16.12 12.07
C HIS A 213 -0.49 15.17 11.95
N TYR A 214 0.67 15.66 11.52
CA TYR A 214 1.91 14.90 11.46
C TYR A 214 2.34 14.41 12.84
N ASP A 215 2.44 15.28 13.82
CA ASP A 215 2.88 14.95 15.20
C ASP A 215 1.93 13.95 15.88
N THR A 216 0.65 13.98 15.52
CA THR A 216 -0.36 13.08 16.09
C THR A 216 -0.31 11.69 15.50
N TYR A 217 -0.19 11.57 14.18
CA TYR A 217 -0.47 10.32 13.48
C TYR A 217 0.75 9.64 12.85
N TYR A 218 1.84 10.39 12.56
CA TYR A 218 3.00 9.85 11.86
C TYR A 218 4.06 9.38 12.85
N SER A 219 3.78 8.24 13.47
CA SER A 219 4.61 7.65 14.51
C SER A 219 4.61 6.13 14.42
N PRO A 220 5.65 5.46 14.96
CA PRO A 220 5.80 4.01 14.86
C PRO A 220 4.59 3.21 15.37
N ASN A 221 4.03 3.56 16.53
CA ASN A 221 2.88 2.86 17.14
C ASN A 221 1.56 3.03 16.36
N ASN A 222 1.51 3.95 15.40
CA ASN A 222 0.40 4.13 14.46
C ASN A 222 0.72 3.62 13.05
N ALA A 223 1.92 3.04 12.84
CA ALA A 223 2.39 2.60 11.53
C ALA A 223 2.55 1.08 11.44
N THR A 224 2.45 0.57 10.22
CA THR A 224 2.83 -0.81 9.86
C THR A 224 3.81 -0.77 8.71
N LEU A 225 5.00 -1.31 8.90
CA LEU A 225 5.98 -1.53 7.83
C LEU A 225 5.72 -2.90 7.19
N ILE A 226 5.60 -2.94 5.88
CA ILE A 226 5.44 -4.16 5.10
C ILE A 226 6.59 -4.24 4.09
N VAL A 227 7.31 -5.36 4.07
CA VAL A 227 8.32 -5.63 3.05
C VAL A 227 8.04 -6.97 2.40
N VAL A 228 7.85 -6.95 1.08
CA VAL A 228 7.54 -8.14 0.29
C VAL A 228 8.52 -8.26 -0.87
N GLY A 229 9.11 -9.42 -1.08
CA GLY A 229 10.01 -9.66 -2.21
C GLY A 229 11.12 -10.64 -1.94
N ASP A 230 12.21 -10.53 -2.70
CA ASP A 230 13.40 -11.37 -2.53
C ASP A 230 14.24 -10.88 -1.34
N ILE A 231 13.71 -11.10 -0.15
CA ILE A 231 14.31 -10.72 1.13
C ILE A 231 14.48 -11.97 2.02
N LYS A 232 15.30 -11.84 3.05
CA LYS A 232 15.41 -12.78 4.16
C LYS A 232 15.03 -12.07 5.46
N ALA A 233 13.91 -12.48 6.06
CA ALA A 233 13.37 -11.83 7.25
C ALA A 233 14.39 -11.79 8.40
N ASP A 234 15.10 -12.90 8.65
CA ASP A 234 16.06 -13.02 9.74
C ASP A 234 17.26 -12.06 9.60
N THR A 235 17.64 -11.69 8.37
CA THR A 235 18.72 -10.73 8.12
C THR A 235 18.22 -9.30 8.01
N LEU A 236 16.97 -9.08 7.58
CA LEU A 236 16.40 -7.77 7.38
C LEU A 236 15.86 -7.16 8.69
N LEU A 237 15.27 -7.97 9.56
CA LEU A 237 14.66 -7.52 10.82
C LEU A 237 15.63 -6.75 11.72
N PRO A 238 16.90 -7.18 11.93
CA PRO A 238 17.86 -6.37 12.69
C PRO A 238 18.15 -5.00 12.09
N THR A 239 18.15 -4.89 10.75
CA THR A 239 18.32 -3.60 10.05
C THR A 239 17.11 -2.71 10.26
N ILE A 240 15.90 -3.26 10.16
CA ILE A 240 14.65 -2.54 10.44
C ILE A 240 14.63 -2.04 11.89
N ALA A 241 14.93 -2.91 12.85
CA ALA A 241 14.99 -2.54 14.26
C ALA A 241 15.98 -1.38 14.51
N LYS A 242 17.19 -1.46 13.94
CA LYS A 242 18.20 -0.41 14.05
C LYS A 242 17.73 0.95 13.53
N LEU A 243 16.92 0.96 12.45
CA LEU A 243 16.46 2.20 11.81
C LEU A 243 15.21 2.78 12.47
N PHE A 244 14.26 1.95 12.87
CA PHE A 244 12.96 2.39 13.33
C PHE A 244 12.80 2.42 14.86
N GLU A 245 13.42 1.54 15.64
CA GLU A 245 13.29 1.54 17.09
C GLU A 245 13.76 2.84 17.79
N PRO A 246 14.79 3.57 17.27
CA PRO A 246 15.14 4.86 17.84
C PRO A 246 14.07 5.95 17.68
N ILE A 247 13.09 5.76 16.78
CA ILE A 247 12.02 6.73 16.57
C ILE A 247 11.03 6.63 17.75
N PRO A 248 10.75 7.73 18.47
CA PRO A 248 9.89 7.70 19.64
C PRO A 248 8.45 7.34 19.28
N LYS A 249 7.75 6.72 20.22
CA LYS A 249 6.30 6.51 20.10
C LYS A 249 5.57 7.85 20.07
N GLY A 250 4.55 7.93 19.26
CA GLY A 250 3.58 9.02 19.29
C GLY A 250 2.53 8.84 20.39
N PRO A 251 1.52 9.72 20.42
CA PRO A 251 0.42 9.61 21.35
C PRO A 251 -0.35 8.28 21.17
N SER A 252 -1.04 7.87 22.22
CA SER A 252 -2.01 6.78 22.15
C SER A 252 -3.29 7.28 21.47
N LEU A 253 -3.72 6.64 20.39
CA LEU A 253 -4.85 7.00 19.53
C LEU A 253 -6.05 6.12 19.81
#